data_fff3efe569d2c4a52201ceaac8d93b0b
#
_entry.id   fff3efe569d2c4a52201ceaac8d93b0b
#
_cell.length_a   1.000
_cell.length_b   1.000
_cell.length_c   1.000
_cell.angle_alpha   90.00
_cell.angle_beta   90.00
_cell.angle_gamma   90.00
#
_symmetry.space_group_name_H-M   'P 1'
#
loop_
_entity.id
_entity.type
_entity.pdbx_description
1 polymer ?
#
loop_
_entity_poly.entity_id
_entity_poly.type
_entity_poly.pdbx_seq_one_letter_code
_entity_poly.pdbx_strand_id
1 'polypeptide(L)'
;MQFNAAKGVIIATGDYQNDEEMSNYYLPDLRYFGRKQSNKTGDGHKMIVWAGGKITNIVHTKMMHDFDAGPMWNVPFLAVKTASGKRFMNEKIDMAMVCNYLTSEADAGRYCQVFDSKYEQIVPEWKGVGKFVSAEDMRVYMPEEEVERKGVLEGFINTWKADTLEELAEKLGIEDTKTFVSEVEAYNELCAAGSDTAFGKEAQYMIPVDTPPYYGISRTIRLSAICSGVDVDSNHQCLNDAGEPIKGLYAVGNCSGGFYGGVDYPLTVGGLSIGRCYTEGYVTGKLVASL
;
A
#
# COMPACT_ATOMS: atom_id res chain seq x y z
N MET A 1 -8.32 33.06 -18.90
CA MET A 1 -7.97 32.58 -20.26
C MET A 1 -9.02 31.56 -20.66
N GLN A 2 -9.56 31.63 -21.89
CA GLN A 2 -10.55 30.70 -22.41
C GLN A 2 -9.93 29.85 -23.51
N PHE A 3 -10.12 28.53 -23.47
CA PHE A 3 -9.69 27.60 -24.51
C PHE A 3 -10.93 27.00 -25.20
N ASN A 4 -10.96 27.01 -26.49
CA ASN A 4 -12.02 26.40 -27.30
C ASN A 4 -11.47 25.10 -27.92
N ALA A 5 -11.95 23.95 -27.44
CA ALA A 5 -11.57 22.64 -27.97
C ALA A 5 -12.46 22.28 -29.17
N ALA A 6 -11.86 21.92 -30.31
CA ALA A 6 -12.62 21.59 -31.51
C ALA A 6 -13.33 20.22 -31.42
N LYS A 7 -12.77 19.27 -30.69
CA LYS A 7 -13.25 17.87 -30.64
C LYS A 7 -13.68 17.43 -29.24
N GLY A 8 -13.00 17.90 -28.22
CA GLY A 8 -13.29 17.56 -26.83
C GLY A 8 -12.15 17.89 -25.90
N VAL A 9 -12.39 17.68 -24.61
CA VAL A 9 -11.45 17.86 -23.52
C VAL A 9 -11.25 16.52 -22.82
N ILE A 10 -10.01 16.10 -22.65
CA ILE A 10 -9.64 14.88 -21.91
C ILE A 10 -9.05 15.31 -20.57
N ILE A 11 -9.67 14.93 -19.47
CA ILE A 11 -9.20 15.17 -18.11
C ILE A 11 -8.33 13.99 -17.68
N ALA A 12 -7.05 14.26 -17.42
CA ALA A 12 -6.03 13.27 -17.02
C ALA A 12 -5.23 13.76 -15.81
N THR A 13 -5.90 14.39 -14.83
CA THR A 13 -5.29 15.11 -13.71
C THR A 13 -4.88 14.20 -12.57
N GLY A 14 -5.12 12.90 -12.66
CA GLY A 14 -4.87 11.93 -11.60
C GLY A 14 -5.97 11.95 -10.54
N ASP A 15 -5.64 11.54 -9.31
CA ASP A 15 -6.58 11.37 -8.21
C ASP A 15 -6.76 12.64 -7.33
N TYR A 16 -7.38 12.46 -6.15
CA TYR A 16 -7.73 13.55 -5.23
C TYR A 16 -7.21 13.32 -3.80
N GLN A 17 -6.16 12.53 -3.61
CA GLN A 17 -5.70 12.14 -2.25
C GLN A 17 -5.33 13.30 -1.33
N ASN A 18 -5.02 14.47 -1.86
CA ASN A 18 -4.71 15.68 -1.09
C ASN A 18 -5.89 16.68 -0.99
N ASP A 19 -7.05 16.31 -1.50
CA ASP A 19 -8.30 16.98 -1.16
C ASP A 19 -8.88 16.33 0.09
N GLU A 20 -8.84 17.04 1.20
CA GLU A 20 -9.25 16.50 2.49
C GLU A 20 -10.76 16.23 2.56
N GLU A 21 -11.58 17.09 1.97
CA GLU A 21 -13.02 16.93 1.94
C GLU A 21 -13.43 15.70 1.13
N MET A 22 -12.92 15.56 -0.12
CA MET A 22 -13.18 14.40 -0.95
C MET A 22 -12.64 13.10 -0.32
N SER A 23 -11.42 13.14 0.21
CA SER A 23 -10.80 11.96 0.82
C SER A 23 -11.57 11.48 2.05
N ASN A 24 -12.01 12.38 2.92
CA ASN A 24 -12.80 12.02 4.10
C ASN A 24 -14.21 11.55 3.74
N TYR A 25 -14.78 12.03 2.63
CA TYR A 25 -16.10 11.61 2.19
C TYR A 25 -16.09 10.22 1.53
N TYR A 26 -15.15 9.98 0.59
CA TYR A 26 -15.12 8.75 -0.20
C TYR A 26 -14.29 7.63 0.44
N LEU A 27 -13.33 7.96 1.32
CA LEU A 27 -12.40 7.02 1.97
C LEU A 27 -12.14 7.42 3.43
N PRO A 28 -13.18 7.42 4.28
CA PRO A 28 -13.07 7.87 5.67
C PRO A 28 -12.12 7.02 6.53
N ASP A 29 -11.91 5.76 6.15
CA ASP A 29 -10.96 4.82 6.77
C ASP A 29 -9.50 5.22 6.57
N LEU A 30 -9.20 6.11 5.64
CA LEU A 30 -7.85 6.61 5.37
C LEU A 30 -7.51 7.93 6.05
N ARG A 31 -8.36 8.43 6.93
CA ARG A 31 -8.22 9.75 7.55
C ARG A 31 -6.86 10.01 8.15
N TYR A 32 -6.27 9.02 8.82
CA TYR A 32 -5.02 9.15 9.55
C TYR A 32 -3.78 8.72 8.76
N PHE A 33 -3.97 8.12 7.59
CA PHE A 33 -2.84 7.65 6.79
C PHE A 33 -2.09 8.80 6.09
N GLY A 34 -0.77 8.70 6.05
CA GLY A 34 0.05 9.60 5.24
C GLY A 34 -0.25 9.50 3.74
N ARG A 35 0.07 10.55 3.01
CA ARG A 35 -0.08 10.65 1.55
C ARG A 35 1.31 10.59 0.89
N LYS A 36 1.47 9.83 -0.18
CA LYS A 36 2.75 9.73 -0.90
C LYS A 36 2.97 10.84 -1.91
N GLN A 37 1.91 11.45 -2.40
CA GLN A 37 1.99 12.52 -3.40
C GLN A 37 1.38 13.79 -2.85
N SER A 38 1.95 14.95 -3.21
CA SER A 38 1.58 16.25 -2.64
C SER A 38 0.69 17.12 -3.52
N ASN A 39 0.42 16.70 -4.77
CA ASN A 39 -0.21 17.55 -5.78
C ASN A 39 -1.48 16.95 -6.40
N LYS A 40 -2.18 16.07 -5.69
CA LYS A 40 -3.41 15.42 -6.15
C LYS A 40 -4.61 16.03 -5.46
N THR A 41 -5.08 17.16 -5.98
CA THR A 41 -6.07 18.05 -5.35
C THR A 41 -7.50 17.86 -5.87
N GLY A 42 -7.74 16.88 -6.74
CA GLY A 42 -9.07 16.58 -7.25
C GLY A 42 -9.67 17.62 -8.22
N ASP A 43 -8.86 18.57 -8.72
CA ASP A 43 -9.37 19.66 -9.53
C ASP A 43 -10.09 19.16 -10.80
N GLY A 44 -9.56 18.13 -11.46
CA GLY A 44 -10.23 17.54 -12.61
C GLY A 44 -11.57 16.91 -12.29
N HIS A 45 -11.71 16.26 -11.13
CA HIS A 45 -12.99 15.73 -10.65
C HIS A 45 -14.01 16.86 -10.47
N LYS A 46 -13.62 17.94 -9.79
CA LYS A 46 -14.45 19.12 -9.57
C LYS A 46 -14.86 19.78 -10.87
N MET A 47 -13.94 19.94 -11.81
CA MET A 47 -14.22 20.49 -13.15
C MET A 47 -15.27 19.67 -13.90
N ILE A 48 -15.16 18.33 -13.84
CA ILE A 48 -16.14 17.44 -14.47
C ILE A 48 -17.51 17.56 -13.79
N VAL A 49 -17.55 17.60 -12.46
CA VAL A 49 -18.80 17.78 -11.70
C VAL A 49 -19.47 19.14 -12.05
N TRP A 50 -18.71 20.22 -12.14
CA TRP A 50 -19.23 21.53 -12.57
C TRP A 50 -19.75 21.53 -14.02
N ALA A 51 -19.23 20.65 -14.86
CA ALA A 51 -19.73 20.44 -16.23
C ALA A 51 -20.92 19.47 -16.30
N GLY A 52 -21.46 19.01 -15.17
CA GLY A 52 -22.61 18.11 -15.08
C GLY A 52 -22.24 16.63 -14.99
N GLY A 53 -20.96 16.30 -14.83
CA GLY A 53 -20.51 14.91 -14.65
C GLY A 53 -20.72 14.43 -13.23
N LYS A 54 -20.64 13.11 -13.05
CA LYS A 54 -20.91 12.43 -11.79
C LYS A 54 -19.68 11.70 -11.28
N ILE A 55 -19.39 11.80 -9.98
CA ILE A 55 -18.41 10.95 -9.31
C ILE A 55 -19.07 9.61 -8.97
N THR A 56 -18.34 8.52 -9.19
CA THR A 56 -18.78 7.17 -8.86
C THR A 56 -19.24 7.06 -7.41
N ASN A 57 -20.41 6.48 -7.18
CA ASN A 57 -21.00 6.35 -5.82
C ASN A 57 -20.57 5.09 -5.07
N ILE A 58 -19.79 4.20 -5.69
CA ILE A 58 -19.28 3.00 -5.04
C ILE A 58 -18.11 3.37 -4.11
N VAL A 59 -17.74 2.47 -3.20
CA VAL A 59 -16.52 2.60 -2.42
C VAL A 59 -15.33 2.80 -3.38
N HIS A 60 -14.52 3.82 -3.10
CA HIS A 60 -13.41 4.14 -3.97
C HIS A 60 -12.21 3.22 -3.70
N THR A 61 -11.57 2.75 -4.76
CA THR A 61 -10.39 1.88 -4.68
C THR A 61 -9.18 2.67 -4.21
N LYS A 62 -8.56 2.18 -3.15
CA LYS A 62 -7.33 2.73 -2.58
C LYS A 62 -6.12 1.86 -2.95
N MET A 63 -5.01 2.49 -3.25
CA MET A 63 -3.71 1.84 -3.41
C MET A 63 -2.85 2.17 -2.20
N MET A 64 -2.73 1.19 -1.29
CA MET A 64 -2.05 1.34 -0.01
C MET A 64 -0.83 0.43 0.03
N HIS A 65 0.35 1.00 0.14
CA HIS A 65 1.57 0.24 0.37
C HIS A 65 2.72 1.11 0.86
N ASP A 66 3.69 0.46 1.46
CA ASP A 66 4.94 1.05 1.89
C ASP A 66 6.04 0.76 0.85
N PHE A 67 6.54 1.81 0.20
CA PHE A 67 7.64 1.72 -0.73
C PHE A 67 8.98 2.17 -0.15
N ASP A 68 8.95 2.77 1.03
CA ASP A 68 10.14 3.38 1.59
C ASP A 68 10.93 2.42 2.46
N ALA A 69 10.32 1.30 2.77
CA ALA A 69 10.80 0.46 3.81
C ALA A 69 11.47 -0.80 3.26
N GLY A 70 12.75 -0.81 3.29
CA GLY A 70 13.60 -1.97 3.41
C GLY A 70 13.22 -3.23 2.63
N PRO A 71 13.80 -4.35 3.04
CA PRO A 71 13.68 -5.55 2.26
C PRO A 71 12.25 -6.08 2.31
N MET A 72 11.75 -6.44 1.17
CA MET A 72 10.76 -7.47 1.00
C MET A 72 9.36 -7.20 1.53
N TRP A 73 8.50 -6.86 0.61
CA TRP A 73 7.07 -6.92 0.81
C TRP A 73 6.58 -8.37 0.92
N ASN A 74 5.57 -8.60 1.74
CA ASN A 74 4.88 -9.88 1.88
C ASN A 74 5.74 -11.04 2.38
N VAL A 75 6.86 -10.79 3.03
CA VAL A 75 7.55 -11.84 3.77
C VAL A 75 6.79 -12.08 5.06
N PRO A 76 6.44 -13.32 5.41
CA PRO A 76 5.61 -13.62 6.57
C PRO A 76 6.40 -13.59 7.89
N PHE A 77 7.27 -12.58 8.09
CA PHE A 77 7.86 -12.30 9.38
C PHE A 77 6.80 -11.86 10.38
N LEU A 78 7.03 -12.14 11.66
CA LEU A 78 6.14 -11.68 12.73
C LEU A 78 5.88 -10.19 12.63
N ALA A 79 4.62 -9.79 12.61
CA ALA A 79 4.22 -8.40 12.49
C ALA A 79 3.50 -7.90 13.74
N VAL A 80 3.97 -6.76 14.27
CA VAL A 80 3.41 -6.11 15.44
C VAL A 80 3.11 -4.65 15.17
N LYS A 81 2.07 -4.11 15.81
CA LYS A 81 1.74 -2.68 15.76
C LYS A 81 2.79 -1.86 16.49
N THR A 82 3.26 -0.77 15.91
CA THR A 82 4.25 0.11 16.55
C THR A 82 3.70 0.72 17.85
N ALA A 83 2.43 1.15 17.86
CA ALA A 83 1.84 1.79 19.03
C ALA A 83 1.61 0.85 20.22
N SER A 84 1.39 -0.44 20.02
CA SER A 84 1.00 -1.35 21.08
C SER A 84 1.91 -2.55 21.29
N GLY A 85 2.86 -2.77 20.40
CA GLY A 85 3.69 -3.99 20.42
C GLY A 85 2.94 -5.29 20.11
N LYS A 86 1.63 -5.25 19.87
CA LYS A 86 0.79 -6.44 19.69
C LYS A 86 0.82 -6.97 18.26
N ARG A 87 0.88 -8.26 18.12
CA ARG A 87 0.56 -8.97 16.89
C ARG A 87 -0.90 -8.70 16.48
N PHE A 88 -1.21 -8.58 15.20
CA PHE A 88 -2.53 -8.11 14.78
C PHE A 88 -3.09 -8.81 13.53
N MET A 89 -2.36 -9.72 12.91
CA MET A 89 -2.78 -10.38 11.68
C MET A 89 -2.10 -11.73 11.47
N ASN A 90 -2.59 -12.48 10.50
CA ASN A 90 -1.82 -13.52 9.82
C ASN A 90 -0.86 -12.84 8.84
N GLU A 91 0.43 -12.97 9.00
CA GLU A 91 1.44 -12.27 8.19
C GLU A 91 1.53 -12.78 6.74
N LYS A 92 0.78 -13.85 6.42
CA LYS A 92 0.71 -14.40 5.05
C LYS A 92 -0.45 -13.81 4.22
N ILE A 93 -1.24 -12.90 4.78
CA ILE A 93 -2.30 -12.22 4.02
C ILE A 93 -1.71 -11.35 2.90
N ASP A 94 -2.56 -11.01 1.93
CA ASP A 94 -2.19 -10.08 0.87
C ASP A 94 -1.83 -8.70 1.48
N MET A 95 -0.71 -8.14 1.05
CA MET A 95 -0.21 -6.84 1.55
C MET A 95 -1.23 -5.70 1.37
N ALA A 96 -2.06 -5.76 0.32
CA ALA A 96 -3.13 -4.77 0.11
C ALA A 96 -4.14 -4.74 1.25
N MET A 97 -4.28 -5.85 1.99
CA MET A 97 -5.22 -5.99 3.10
C MET A 97 -4.67 -5.45 4.43
N VAL A 98 -3.34 -5.36 4.57
CA VAL A 98 -2.69 -5.00 5.86
C VAL A 98 -3.16 -3.63 6.36
N CYS A 99 -3.36 -2.66 5.47
CA CYS A 99 -3.82 -1.32 5.85
C CYS A 99 -5.15 -1.34 6.62
N ASN A 100 -6.03 -2.30 6.36
CA ASN A 100 -7.35 -2.38 6.99
C ASN A 100 -7.28 -2.67 8.50
N TYR A 101 -6.16 -3.18 9.00
CA TYR A 101 -5.91 -3.42 10.43
C TYR A 101 -5.27 -2.23 11.16
N LEU A 102 -4.88 -1.18 10.43
CA LEU A 102 -4.06 -0.07 10.91
C LEU A 102 -4.75 1.29 10.73
N THR A 103 -6.08 1.31 10.75
CA THR A 103 -6.91 2.51 10.47
C THR A 103 -7.09 3.44 11.65
N SER A 104 -6.71 3.03 12.88
CA SER A 104 -6.80 3.90 14.05
C SER A 104 -5.79 5.06 13.98
N GLU A 105 -6.06 6.14 14.69
CA GLU A 105 -5.13 7.27 14.81
C GLU A 105 -3.79 6.85 15.41
N ALA A 106 -3.80 5.98 16.43
CA ALA A 106 -2.58 5.48 17.07
C ALA A 106 -1.71 4.67 16.10
N ASP A 107 -2.33 3.82 15.29
CA ASP A 107 -1.59 3.00 14.34
C ASP A 107 -1.19 3.79 13.08
N ALA A 108 -2.12 4.51 12.46
CA ALA A 108 -1.90 5.35 11.27
C ALA A 108 -1.02 4.70 10.19
N GLY A 109 -1.24 3.42 9.92
CA GLY A 109 -0.48 2.62 8.96
C GLY A 109 0.88 2.13 9.45
N ARG A 110 1.26 2.35 10.72
CA ARG A 110 2.57 1.98 11.28
C ARG A 110 2.56 0.59 11.91
N TYR A 111 3.52 -0.23 11.54
CA TYR A 111 3.78 -1.53 12.12
C TYR A 111 5.26 -1.90 11.98
N CYS A 112 5.68 -2.96 12.64
CA CYS A 112 7.02 -3.50 12.52
C CYS A 112 6.96 -4.97 12.10
N GLN A 113 7.91 -5.39 11.27
CA GLN A 113 8.16 -6.82 11.01
C GLN A 113 9.41 -7.23 11.77
N VAL A 114 9.35 -8.36 12.48
CA VAL A 114 10.41 -8.83 13.38
C VAL A 114 10.84 -10.24 12.98
N PHE A 115 12.15 -10.47 12.98
CA PHE A 115 12.79 -11.72 12.65
C PHE A 115 14.15 -11.82 13.36
N ASP A 116 14.86 -12.91 13.20
CA ASP A 116 16.15 -13.12 13.85
C ASP A 116 17.23 -13.61 12.88
N SER A 117 18.41 -13.94 13.41
CA SER A 117 19.58 -14.36 12.65
C SER A 117 19.38 -15.58 11.75
N LYS A 118 18.29 -16.33 11.94
CA LYS A 118 17.94 -17.49 11.08
C LYS A 118 17.41 -17.10 9.71
N TYR A 119 17.16 -15.82 9.44
CA TYR A 119 16.53 -15.35 8.19
C TYR A 119 17.27 -15.84 6.92
N GLU A 120 18.58 -15.92 6.94
CA GLU A 120 19.38 -16.37 5.80
C GLU A 120 19.08 -17.82 5.39
N GLN A 121 18.74 -18.67 6.36
CA GLN A 121 18.39 -20.07 6.13
C GLN A 121 16.92 -20.25 5.78
N ILE A 122 16.06 -19.43 6.34
CA ILE A 122 14.59 -19.56 6.26
C ILE A 122 14.03 -18.95 4.99
N VAL A 123 14.47 -17.75 4.66
CA VAL A 123 13.95 -16.99 3.50
C VAL A 123 14.03 -17.80 2.20
N PRO A 124 15.11 -18.52 1.86
CA PRO A 124 15.17 -19.36 0.67
C PRO A 124 14.14 -20.49 0.62
N GLU A 125 13.65 -20.95 1.77
CA GLU A 125 12.63 -22.02 1.86
C GLU A 125 11.22 -21.50 1.51
N TRP A 126 11.00 -20.20 1.60
CA TRP A 126 9.71 -19.56 1.32
C TRP A 126 9.50 -19.24 -0.17
N LYS A 127 9.73 -20.22 -1.03
CA LYS A 127 9.61 -20.07 -2.48
C LYS A 127 8.21 -19.63 -2.88
N GLY A 128 8.15 -18.58 -3.71
CA GLY A 128 6.87 -18.03 -4.22
C GLY A 128 6.12 -17.15 -3.23
N VAL A 129 6.70 -16.83 -2.09
CA VAL A 129 6.17 -15.88 -1.14
C VAL A 129 6.82 -14.52 -1.38
N GLY A 130 6.02 -13.55 -1.77
CA GLY A 130 6.54 -12.23 -2.15
C GLY A 130 7.25 -12.22 -3.51
N LYS A 131 7.69 -11.06 -3.94
CA LYS A 131 8.34 -10.89 -5.25
C LYS A 131 9.84 -11.13 -5.24
N PHE A 132 10.48 -11.08 -4.09
CA PHE A 132 11.93 -11.15 -3.95
C PHE A 132 12.27 -11.82 -2.63
N VAL A 133 12.72 -13.04 -2.67
CA VAL A 133 13.03 -13.74 -1.45
C VAL A 133 14.36 -14.48 -1.61
N SER A 134 15.43 -13.69 -1.68
CA SER A 134 16.77 -14.23 -1.42
C SER A 134 17.37 -13.51 -0.22
N ALA A 135 18.19 -14.21 0.55
CA ALA A 135 18.96 -13.59 1.63
C ALA A 135 19.87 -12.47 1.08
N GLU A 136 20.35 -12.62 -0.15
CA GLU A 136 21.18 -11.63 -0.83
C GLU A 136 20.39 -10.33 -1.11
N ASP A 137 19.12 -10.42 -1.53
CA ASP A 137 18.28 -9.23 -1.71
C ASP A 137 18.03 -8.50 -0.38
N MET A 138 17.98 -9.22 0.75
CA MET A 138 17.87 -8.61 2.07
C MET A 138 19.11 -7.85 2.51
N ARG A 139 20.29 -8.36 2.18
CA ARG A 139 21.56 -7.79 2.66
C ARG A 139 21.74 -6.30 2.39
N VAL A 140 21.32 -5.83 1.21
CA VAL A 140 21.43 -4.41 0.84
C VAL A 140 20.64 -3.46 1.75
N TYR A 141 19.69 -4.00 2.51
CA TYR A 141 18.86 -3.25 3.46
C TYR A 141 19.22 -3.51 4.92
N MET A 142 20.15 -4.42 5.19
CA MET A 142 20.55 -4.73 6.56
C MET A 142 21.48 -3.63 7.12
N PRO A 143 21.40 -3.32 8.42
CA PRO A 143 22.02 -2.10 8.97
C PRO A 143 23.56 -2.10 8.95
N GLU A 144 24.19 -3.26 9.01
CA GLU A 144 25.64 -3.40 9.23
C GLU A 144 26.35 -4.20 8.14
N GLU A 145 25.71 -4.38 7.00
CA GLU A 145 26.34 -5.11 5.89
C GLU A 145 27.23 -4.17 5.04
N GLU A 146 28.47 -4.56 4.85
CA GLU A 146 29.41 -3.92 3.91
C GLU A 146 29.14 -4.40 2.49
N VAL A 147 28.00 -4.05 1.92
CA VAL A 147 27.62 -4.42 0.55
C VAL A 147 27.49 -3.18 -0.32
N GLU A 148 27.72 -3.33 -1.61
CA GLU A 148 27.45 -2.27 -2.56
C GLU A 148 25.94 -2.06 -2.70
N ARG A 149 25.46 -0.90 -2.24
CA ARG A 149 24.02 -0.55 -2.18
C ARG A 149 23.56 0.24 -3.39
N LYS A 150 23.84 -0.25 -4.58
CA LYS A 150 23.42 0.41 -5.83
C LYS A 150 21.92 0.63 -5.87
N GLY A 151 21.52 1.90 -6.02
CA GLY A 151 20.11 2.30 -6.11
C GLY A 151 19.34 2.28 -4.79
N VAL A 152 19.99 2.01 -3.68
CA VAL A 152 19.40 2.11 -2.34
C VAL A 152 19.88 3.40 -1.68
N LEU A 153 18.93 4.21 -1.24
CA LEU A 153 19.24 5.44 -0.50
C LEU A 153 19.36 5.12 0.98
N GLU A 154 20.51 5.45 1.57
CA GLU A 154 20.79 5.21 3.00
C GLU A 154 19.67 5.74 3.92
N GLY A 155 19.11 6.91 3.62
CA GLY A 155 18.02 7.49 4.41
C GLY A 155 16.69 6.71 4.38
N PHE A 156 16.59 5.67 3.56
CA PHE A 156 15.41 4.80 3.49
C PHE A 156 15.65 3.41 4.07
N ILE A 157 16.82 3.18 4.66
CA ILE A 157 17.08 1.94 5.39
C ILE A 157 16.45 2.08 6.77
N ASN A 158 15.46 1.25 7.02
CA ASN A 158 14.69 1.23 8.26
C ASN A 158 14.63 -0.17 8.88
N THR A 159 15.68 -0.94 8.65
CA THR A 159 15.96 -2.20 9.33
C THR A 159 16.93 -1.93 10.49
N TRP A 160 16.61 -2.49 11.64
CA TRP A 160 17.36 -2.36 12.89
C TRP A 160 17.86 -3.70 13.36
N LYS A 161 18.99 -3.72 14.08
CA LYS A 161 19.59 -4.89 14.70
C LYS A 161 19.79 -4.65 16.18
N ALA A 162 19.56 -5.66 17.00
CA ALA A 162 19.74 -5.62 18.43
C ALA A 162 20.07 -7.01 18.99
N ASP A 163 20.71 -7.05 20.15
CA ASP A 163 21.04 -8.30 20.84
C ASP A 163 19.92 -8.75 21.78
N THR A 164 18.98 -7.86 22.14
CA THR A 164 17.79 -8.16 22.93
C THR A 164 16.52 -7.65 22.26
N LEU A 165 15.37 -8.22 22.64
CA LEU A 165 14.07 -7.77 22.14
C LEU A 165 13.71 -6.38 22.67
N GLU A 166 14.09 -6.06 23.91
CA GLU A 166 13.87 -4.74 24.50
C GLU A 166 14.62 -3.65 23.74
N GLU A 167 15.90 -3.87 23.42
CA GLU A 167 16.70 -2.96 22.62
C GLU A 167 16.12 -2.82 21.21
N LEU A 168 15.63 -3.92 20.62
CA LEU A 168 14.98 -3.88 19.31
C LEU A 168 13.71 -3.06 19.35
N ALA A 169 12.87 -3.20 20.38
CA ALA A 169 11.65 -2.42 20.56
C ALA A 169 11.95 -0.92 20.63
N GLU A 170 12.98 -0.52 21.36
CA GLU A 170 13.41 0.87 21.48
C GLU A 170 13.84 1.42 20.11
N LYS A 171 14.68 0.68 19.36
CA LYS A 171 15.14 1.08 18.01
C LYS A 171 14.00 1.18 17.01
N LEU A 172 13.00 0.32 17.11
CA LEU A 172 11.81 0.33 16.25
C LEU A 172 10.78 1.41 16.65
N GLY A 173 10.94 2.04 17.80
CA GLY A 173 10.00 3.00 18.35
C GLY A 173 8.68 2.36 18.82
N ILE A 174 8.72 1.10 19.25
CA ILE A 174 7.56 0.42 19.81
C ILE A 174 7.26 1.00 21.20
N GLU A 175 6.05 1.55 21.37
CA GLU A 175 5.69 2.33 22.56
C GLU A 175 5.51 1.44 23.81
N ASP A 176 5.00 0.21 23.64
CA ASP A 176 4.84 -0.76 24.72
C ASP A 176 5.80 -1.95 24.56
N THR A 177 7.04 -1.76 25.03
CA THR A 177 8.10 -2.77 25.00
C THR A 177 7.72 -4.06 25.73
N LYS A 178 7.03 -3.97 26.88
CA LYS A 178 6.65 -5.17 27.66
C LYS A 178 5.66 -6.02 26.90
N THR A 179 4.64 -5.40 26.33
CA THR A 179 3.67 -6.11 25.49
C THR A 179 4.38 -6.72 24.27
N PHE A 180 5.28 -6.01 23.63
CA PHE A 180 6.04 -6.54 22.49
C PHE A 180 6.83 -7.81 22.85
N VAL A 181 7.60 -7.81 23.93
CA VAL A 181 8.37 -8.99 24.36
C VAL A 181 7.43 -10.16 24.65
N SER A 182 6.35 -9.93 25.38
CA SER A 182 5.36 -10.98 25.68
C SER A 182 4.67 -11.52 24.41
N GLU A 183 4.42 -10.69 23.41
CA GLU A 183 3.85 -11.14 22.12
C GLU A 183 4.83 -12.01 21.32
N VAL A 184 6.13 -11.68 21.33
CA VAL A 184 7.15 -12.52 20.71
C VAL A 184 7.25 -13.87 21.40
N GLU A 185 7.25 -13.89 22.75
CA GLU A 185 7.25 -15.12 23.54
C GLU A 185 6.01 -15.99 23.22
N ALA A 186 4.82 -15.40 23.26
CA ALA A 186 3.58 -16.09 22.92
C ALA A 186 3.59 -16.64 21.48
N TYR A 187 4.13 -15.88 20.53
CA TYR A 187 4.29 -16.34 19.15
C TYR A 187 5.25 -17.54 19.06
N ASN A 188 6.36 -17.51 19.82
CA ASN A 188 7.31 -18.61 19.85
C ASN A 188 6.67 -19.90 20.44
N GLU A 189 5.78 -19.77 21.44
CA GLU A 189 4.99 -20.90 21.95
C GLU A 189 4.06 -21.50 20.88
N LEU A 190 3.40 -20.66 20.09
CA LEU A 190 2.58 -21.12 18.96
C LEU A 190 3.42 -21.84 17.90
N CYS A 191 4.63 -21.34 17.62
CA CYS A 191 5.58 -22.00 16.72
C CYS A 191 5.98 -23.38 17.24
N ALA A 192 6.28 -23.50 18.53
CA ALA A 192 6.61 -24.77 19.16
C ALA A 192 5.44 -25.76 19.15
N ALA A 193 4.20 -25.26 19.26
CA ALA A 193 2.98 -26.06 19.13
C ALA A 193 2.66 -26.46 17.69
N GLY A 194 3.30 -25.84 16.68
CA GLY A 194 3.06 -26.08 15.27
C GLY A 194 1.68 -25.61 14.77
N SER A 195 1.01 -24.73 15.52
CA SER A 195 -0.34 -24.26 15.18
C SER A 195 -0.57 -22.85 15.71
N ASP A 196 -0.90 -21.93 14.81
CA ASP A 196 -1.29 -20.56 15.14
C ASP A 196 -2.78 -20.48 15.43
N THR A 197 -3.15 -20.63 16.70
CA THR A 197 -4.55 -20.52 17.15
C THR A 197 -5.04 -19.08 17.24
N ALA A 198 -4.15 -18.09 17.14
CA ALA A 198 -4.50 -16.66 17.24
C ALA A 198 -4.96 -16.08 15.90
N PHE A 199 -4.22 -16.36 14.82
CA PHE A 199 -4.48 -15.75 13.50
C PHE A 199 -4.49 -16.75 12.34
N GLY A 200 -4.27 -18.04 12.60
CA GLY A 200 -4.34 -19.10 11.59
C GLY A 200 -3.22 -19.06 10.55
N LYS A 201 -2.03 -18.59 10.92
CA LYS A 201 -0.85 -18.64 10.05
C LYS A 201 -0.45 -20.09 9.81
N GLU A 202 -0.17 -20.44 8.56
CA GLU A 202 0.19 -21.81 8.20
C GLU A 202 1.55 -22.19 8.79
N ALA A 203 1.65 -23.43 9.31
CA ALA A 203 2.81 -23.93 10.05
C ALA A 203 4.14 -23.75 9.31
N GLN A 204 4.14 -23.88 7.99
CA GLN A 204 5.34 -23.68 7.15
C GLN A 204 5.92 -22.26 7.18
N TYR A 205 5.13 -21.27 7.63
CA TYR A 205 5.55 -19.87 7.77
C TYR A 205 5.73 -19.46 9.23
N MET A 206 5.52 -20.38 10.15
CA MET A 206 5.67 -20.14 11.60
C MET A 206 7.11 -20.38 12.01
N ILE A 207 7.90 -19.32 12.09
CA ILE A 207 9.31 -19.37 12.48
C ILE A 207 9.47 -18.59 13.77
N PRO A 208 9.98 -19.23 14.85
CA PRO A 208 10.19 -18.55 16.12
C PRO A 208 11.25 -17.45 15.99
N VAL A 209 11.09 -16.40 16.78
CA VAL A 209 12.04 -15.29 16.93
C VAL A 209 12.74 -15.46 18.27
N ASP A 210 13.79 -16.29 18.32
CA ASP A 210 14.43 -16.76 19.55
C ASP A 210 15.97 -16.81 19.51
N THR A 211 16.57 -16.44 18.38
CA THR A 211 18.03 -16.56 18.17
C THR A 211 18.65 -15.20 17.84
N PRO A 212 19.30 -14.53 18.79
CA PRO A 212 19.93 -13.24 18.50
C PRO A 212 21.09 -13.36 17.49
N PRO A 213 21.49 -12.28 16.81
CA PRO A 213 20.85 -10.97 16.89
C PRO A 213 19.44 -10.95 16.29
N TYR A 214 18.60 -10.11 16.90
CA TYR A 214 17.26 -9.83 16.42
C TYR A 214 17.27 -8.69 15.41
N TYR A 215 16.35 -8.75 14.47
CA TYR A 215 16.17 -7.75 13.44
C TYR A 215 14.72 -7.28 13.38
N GLY A 216 14.54 -6.03 13.01
CA GLY A 216 13.22 -5.47 12.82
C GLY A 216 13.19 -4.43 11.72
N ILE A 217 12.07 -4.38 10.99
CA ILE A 217 11.84 -3.41 9.93
C ILE A 217 10.66 -2.53 10.34
N SER A 218 10.89 -1.21 10.40
CA SER A 218 9.79 -0.24 10.56
C SER A 218 9.04 -0.08 9.24
N ARG A 219 7.73 -0.25 9.28
CA ARG A 219 6.84 -0.13 8.12
C ARG A 219 5.86 1.02 8.30
N THR A 220 5.66 1.78 7.24
CA THR A 220 4.65 2.84 7.21
C THR A 220 3.86 2.75 5.92
N ILE A 221 2.65 2.20 6.01
CA ILE A 221 1.73 2.17 4.87
C ILE A 221 1.17 3.55 4.65
N ARG A 222 1.26 4.04 3.40
CA ARG A 222 0.74 5.34 2.99
C ARG A 222 -0.13 5.21 1.75
N LEU A 223 -1.07 6.11 1.57
CA LEU A 223 -1.89 6.19 0.37
C LEU A 223 -1.03 6.63 -0.81
N SER A 224 -0.86 5.73 -1.78
CA SER A 224 -0.10 5.98 -3.00
C SER A 224 -0.94 6.59 -4.10
N ALA A 225 -2.18 6.11 -4.26
CA ALA A 225 -3.15 6.64 -5.21
C ALA A 225 -4.57 6.25 -4.83
N ILE A 226 -5.53 7.07 -5.23
CA ILE A 226 -6.94 6.69 -5.31
C ILE A 226 -7.21 6.32 -6.76
N CYS A 227 -7.66 5.08 -6.99
CA CYS A 227 -7.85 4.53 -8.33
C CYS A 227 -9.34 4.51 -8.73
N SER A 228 -10.06 5.52 -8.33
CA SER A 228 -11.48 5.76 -8.63
C SER A 228 -11.73 7.23 -8.87
N GLY A 229 -12.76 7.54 -9.62
CA GLY A 229 -13.06 8.92 -10.00
C GLY A 229 -14.47 9.09 -10.52
N VAL A 230 -14.61 9.76 -11.67
CA VAL A 230 -15.90 10.05 -12.29
C VAL A 230 -16.43 8.87 -13.09
N ASP A 231 -17.74 8.77 -13.21
CA ASP A 231 -18.38 7.77 -14.06
C ASP A 231 -18.11 8.05 -15.53
N VAL A 232 -17.69 7.01 -16.24
CA VAL A 232 -17.40 7.06 -17.69
C VAL A 232 -18.01 5.86 -18.40
N ASP A 233 -18.30 6.01 -19.70
CA ASP A 233 -18.67 4.92 -20.58
C ASP A 233 -17.44 4.13 -21.10
N SER A 234 -17.67 3.17 -21.98
CA SER A 234 -16.60 2.35 -22.59
C SER A 234 -15.64 3.13 -23.48
N ASN A 235 -15.99 4.37 -23.87
CA ASN A 235 -15.16 5.30 -24.62
C ASN A 235 -14.47 6.34 -23.72
N HIS A 236 -14.55 6.17 -22.41
CA HIS A 236 -14.08 7.13 -21.38
C HIS A 236 -14.78 8.50 -21.44
N GLN A 237 -15.96 8.58 -22.05
CA GLN A 237 -16.78 9.79 -22.03
C GLN A 237 -17.47 9.91 -20.68
N CYS A 238 -17.38 11.08 -20.04
CA CYS A 238 -17.97 11.31 -18.73
C CYS A 238 -19.49 11.22 -18.78
N LEU A 239 -20.09 10.61 -17.74
CA LEU A 239 -21.53 10.44 -17.62
C LEU A 239 -22.13 11.49 -16.67
N ASN A 240 -23.34 11.92 -16.95
CA ASN A 240 -24.16 12.75 -16.07
C ASN A 240 -24.95 11.89 -15.05
N ASP A 241 -25.75 12.52 -14.20
CA ASP A 241 -26.59 11.82 -13.19
C ASP A 241 -27.61 10.87 -13.81
N ALA A 242 -28.04 11.07 -15.03
CA ALA A 242 -28.94 10.19 -15.76
C ALA A 242 -28.20 9.00 -16.42
N GLY A 243 -26.87 8.96 -16.35
CA GLY A 243 -26.05 7.95 -17.00
C GLY A 243 -25.84 8.24 -18.51
N GLU A 244 -26.08 9.46 -18.96
CA GLU A 244 -25.92 9.84 -20.35
C GLU A 244 -24.55 10.49 -20.58
N PRO A 245 -23.88 10.21 -21.74
CA PRO A 245 -22.57 10.79 -22.04
C PRO A 245 -22.62 12.31 -22.24
N ILE A 246 -21.72 13.02 -21.59
CA ILE A 246 -21.52 14.47 -21.79
C ILE A 246 -20.66 14.67 -23.04
N LYS A 247 -21.25 15.28 -24.08
CA LYS A 247 -20.58 15.44 -25.36
C LYS A 247 -19.26 16.22 -25.25
N GLY A 248 -18.19 15.59 -25.73
CA GLY A 248 -16.86 16.18 -25.79
C GLY A 248 -16.10 16.27 -24.47
N LEU A 249 -16.58 15.60 -23.40
CA LEU A 249 -15.89 15.55 -22.11
C LEU A 249 -15.48 14.10 -21.77
N TYR A 250 -14.19 13.88 -21.53
CA TYR A 250 -13.58 12.57 -21.30
C TYR A 250 -12.73 12.58 -20.04
N ALA A 251 -12.63 11.45 -19.33
CA ALA A 251 -11.74 11.27 -18.20
C ALA A 251 -10.97 9.95 -18.31
N VAL A 252 -9.68 9.99 -18.00
CA VAL A 252 -8.78 8.83 -18.09
C VAL A 252 -7.87 8.71 -16.89
N GLY A 253 -7.32 7.52 -16.66
CA GLY A 253 -6.43 7.22 -15.54
C GLY A 253 -7.17 7.29 -14.20
N ASN A 254 -6.50 7.74 -13.15
CA ASN A 254 -7.10 7.79 -11.81
C ASN A 254 -8.20 8.85 -11.65
N CYS A 255 -8.43 9.67 -12.66
CA CYS A 255 -9.59 10.57 -12.71
C CYS A 255 -10.87 9.84 -13.12
N SER A 256 -10.77 8.73 -13.85
CA SER A 256 -11.92 7.90 -14.25
C SER A 256 -12.24 6.84 -13.19
N GLY A 257 -13.53 6.52 -13.04
CA GLY A 257 -14.02 5.53 -12.07
C GLY A 257 -14.27 4.15 -12.68
N GLY A 258 -14.77 3.23 -11.83
CA GLY A 258 -15.35 1.94 -12.26
C GLY A 258 -14.37 0.81 -12.61
N PHE A 259 -13.12 1.08 -12.93
CA PHE A 259 -12.19 0.04 -13.42
C PHE A 259 -11.91 -1.07 -12.40
N TYR A 260 -11.71 -0.71 -11.13
CA TYR A 260 -11.41 -1.69 -10.06
C TYR A 260 -12.64 -2.10 -9.25
N GLY A 261 -13.79 -1.53 -9.51
CA GLY A 261 -15.06 -1.94 -8.91
C GLY A 261 -15.23 -1.63 -7.42
N GLY A 262 -14.46 -0.71 -6.84
CA GLY A 262 -14.61 -0.29 -5.43
C GLY A 262 -14.03 -1.26 -4.41
N VAL A 263 -13.05 -2.06 -4.78
CA VAL A 263 -12.25 -2.92 -3.89
C VAL A 263 -10.83 -2.40 -3.78
N ASP A 264 -10.05 -2.94 -2.84
CA ASP A 264 -8.64 -2.61 -2.72
C ASP A 264 -7.89 -2.91 -4.03
N TYR A 265 -6.86 -2.11 -4.30
CA TYR A 265 -6.07 -2.26 -5.52
C TYR A 265 -5.39 -3.64 -5.55
N PRO A 266 -5.56 -4.44 -6.62
CA PRO A 266 -4.98 -5.78 -6.70
C PRO A 266 -3.47 -5.69 -7.00
N LEU A 267 -2.63 -6.01 -6.03
CA LEU A 267 -1.17 -6.02 -6.17
C LEU A 267 -0.63 -7.25 -6.94
N THR A 268 -1.48 -8.23 -7.21
CA THR A 268 -1.12 -9.45 -7.96
C THR A 268 -0.70 -9.19 -9.39
N VAL A 269 -1.17 -8.08 -9.99
CA VAL A 269 -0.80 -7.66 -11.34
C VAL A 269 0.13 -6.45 -11.26
N GLY A 270 1.44 -6.71 -11.33
CA GLY A 270 2.45 -5.65 -11.27
C GLY A 270 2.29 -4.64 -12.41
N GLY A 271 2.29 -3.34 -12.07
CA GLY A 271 2.19 -2.25 -13.03
C GLY A 271 0.79 -1.97 -13.57
N LEU A 272 -0.25 -2.64 -13.09
CA LEU A 272 -1.62 -2.50 -13.59
C LEU A 272 -2.12 -1.04 -13.57
N SER A 273 -1.85 -0.28 -12.50
CA SER A 273 -2.28 1.12 -12.41
C SER A 273 -1.66 2.00 -13.49
N ILE A 274 -0.35 1.91 -13.68
CA ILE A 274 0.37 2.67 -14.72
C ILE A 274 -0.05 2.18 -16.10
N GLY A 275 -0.12 0.87 -16.32
CA GLY A 275 -0.55 0.27 -17.58
C GLY A 275 -1.94 0.72 -18.00
N ARG A 276 -2.88 0.76 -17.04
CA ARG A 276 -4.21 1.34 -17.25
C ARG A 276 -4.13 2.79 -17.73
N CYS A 277 -3.41 3.64 -17.02
CA CYS A 277 -3.32 5.07 -17.36
C CYS A 277 -2.78 5.29 -18.78
N TYR A 278 -1.74 4.55 -19.18
CA TYR A 278 -1.20 4.62 -20.54
C TYR A 278 -2.21 4.12 -21.58
N THR A 279 -2.86 3.00 -21.32
CA THR A 279 -3.81 2.39 -22.26
C THR A 279 -5.03 3.29 -22.46
N GLU A 280 -5.64 3.76 -21.38
CA GLU A 280 -6.80 4.65 -21.44
C GLU A 280 -6.45 5.96 -22.15
N GLY A 281 -5.31 6.58 -21.81
CA GLY A 281 -4.86 7.80 -22.46
C GLY A 281 -4.62 7.62 -23.96
N TYR A 282 -3.99 6.50 -24.37
CA TYR A 282 -3.75 6.21 -25.78
C TYR A 282 -5.04 5.96 -26.57
N VAL A 283 -5.92 5.09 -26.04
CA VAL A 283 -7.17 4.72 -26.73
C VAL A 283 -8.10 5.92 -26.84
N THR A 284 -8.30 6.66 -25.74
CA THR A 284 -9.16 7.85 -25.74
C THR A 284 -8.59 8.96 -26.60
N GLY A 285 -7.26 9.17 -26.56
CA GLY A 285 -6.60 10.15 -27.43
C GLY A 285 -6.81 9.87 -28.92
N LYS A 286 -6.69 8.59 -29.33
CA LYS A 286 -6.99 8.18 -30.72
C LYS A 286 -8.47 8.40 -31.07
N LEU A 287 -9.37 8.01 -30.18
CA LEU A 287 -10.81 8.19 -30.37
C LEU A 287 -11.14 9.67 -30.63
N VAL A 288 -10.74 10.55 -29.70
CA VAL A 288 -11.03 11.99 -29.80
C VAL A 288 -10.38 12.62 -31.02
N ALA A 289 -9.17 12.19 -31.39
CA ALA A 289 -8.49 12.68 -32.58
C ALA A 289 -9.24 12.29 -33.88
N SER A 290 -10.02 11.21 -33.88
CA SER A 290 -10.79 10.75 -35.05
C SER A 290 -12.16 11.46 -35.24
N LEU A 291 -12.66 12.16 -34.21
CA LEU A 291 -13.89 12.96 -34.28
C LEU A 291 -13.69 14.22 -35.17
#